data_a391f6579702b791a9305a29059fca2f
#
_entry.id   a391f6579702b791a9305a29059fca2f
#
_cell.length_a   1.000
_cell.length_b   1.000
_cell.length_c   1.000
_cell.angle_alpha   90.00
_cell.angle_beta   90.00
_cell.angle_gamma   90.00
#
_symmetry.space_group_name_H-M   'P 1'
#
loop_
_entity.id
_entity.type
_entity.pdbx_description
1 polymer ?
#
loop_
_entity_poly.entity_id
_entity_poly.type
_entity_poly.pdbx_seq_one_letter_code
_entity_poly.pdbx_strand_id
1 'polypeptide(L)'
;MDYAGVSETSTNTVAQTSQKQKDWLSLTPEMAEAFKLIEETNECLYITGKAGTGKTTFLKFIVKHTNKQLAVTAPTGIAAINAGGVTLHSLFGIPFGVQDPNAPMRGNMKQSKIELFKRLDTLIIDEISMVRPDVLDYIDKKLKLYRMTNRPFGGVQIIMFGDLYQLPPVVKSDEKNILLQMYRGIYFFYAHVWLSEGFRMVELTNVFRQHDERFVEILNNIRSYKLFNRDIEDLDKVRDRRESQNYSNNHVHICALRRDVDKINQQMLGTATHLFVAKVEGTFAQGSMPCDQTLYLRIGARVMMLTNDRGRQYYNGSLGVVTGISDNDITVRLDTGITVVVEKFEWVSKEYEMKNGKVVEKETGKCTQFPISLAWAITIHKSQGLTFDKIVIHTKYSFSPGMLYVALSRCTSLEGIISETFIDKKLIIPDNQLIAFDRACAAHNGKFNRETYRSMNLK
;
A
#
# COMPACT_ATOMS: atom_id res chain seq x y z
N MET A 1 32.33 -30.57 -40.10
CA MET A 1 32.82 -30.58 -38.72
C MET A 1 32.34 -29.32 -38.08
N ASP A 2 31.22 -29.42 -37.37
CA ASP A 2 30.50 -28.29 -36.77
C ASP A 2 31.06 -28.05 -35.37
N TYR A 3 31.44 -26.80 -35.11
CA TYR A 3 31.63 -26.28 -33.77
C TYR A 3 30.89 -24.95 -33.67
N ALA A 4 29.62 -25.02 -33.30
CA ALA A 4 28.86 -23.85 -32.84
C ALA A 4 27.72 -24.35 -31.94
N GLY A 5 27.91 -24.32 -30.63
CA GLY A 5 26.86 -24.72 -29.67
C GLY A 5 27.27 -24.76 -28.24
N VAL A 6 28.11 -23.82 -27.78
CA VAL A 6 28.39 -23.65 -26.34
C VAL A 6 28.73 -22.17 -26.04
N SER A 7 27.76 -21.27 -25.92
CA SER A 7 28.02 -19.95 -25.33
C SER A 7 26.80 -19.19 -24.78
N GLU A 8 25.57 -19.61 -25.01
CA GLU A 8 24.41 -18.80 -24.50
C GLU A 8 23.92 -19.20 -23.10
N THR A 9 24.18 -20.42 -22.65
CA THR A 9 23.77 -20.88 -21.30
C THR A 9 24.68 -20.35 -20.19
N SER A 10 25.96 -20.14 -20.44
CA SER A 10 26.93 -19.70 -19.43
C SER A 10 26.83 -18.19 -19.13
N THR A 11 26.52 -17.37 -20.10
CA THR A 11 26.35 -15.92 -19.91
C THR A 11 25.10 -15.56 -19.14
N ASN A 12 23.99 -16.28 -19.33
CA ASN A 12 22.75 -16.08 -18.57
C ASN A 12 22.90 -16.48 -17.10
N THR A 13 23.64 -17.54 -16.80
CA THR A 13 23.86 -18.01 -15.43
C THR A 13 24.78 -17.06 -14.64
N VAL A 14 25.84 -16.53 -15.25
CA VAL A 14 26.74 -15.55 -14.64
C VAL A 14 26.04 -14.19 -14.41
N ALA A 15 25.22 -13.73 -15.36
CA ALA A 15 24.45 -12.51 -15.21
C ALA A 15 23.37 -12.65 -14.13
N GLN A 16 22.69 -13.78 -14.01
CA GLN A 16 21.72 -14.04 -12.94
C GLN A 16 22.39 -14.15 -11.56
N THR A 17 23.59 -14.74 -11.47
CA THR A 17 24.34 -14.85 -10.22
C THR A 17 24.84 -13.47 -9.76
N SER A 18 25.32 -12.62 -10.69
CA SER A 18 25.76 -11.26 -10.38
C SER A 18 24.59 -10.36 -9.97
N GLN A 19 23.40 -10.53 -10.57
CA GLN A 19 22.22 -9.77 -10.19
C GLN A 19 21.66 -10.21 -8.83
N LYS A 20 21.62 -11.51 -8.54
CA LYS A 20 21.28 -12.02 -7.21
C LYS A 20 22.20 -11.43 -6.14
N GLN A 21 23.50 -11.42 -6.37
CA GLN A 21 24.49 -10.90 -5.43
C GLN A 21 24.32 -9.39 -5.19
N LYS A 22 23.99 -8.59 -6.22
CA LYS A 22 23.68 -7.16 -6.08
C LYS A 22 22.38 -6.93 -5.29
N ASP A 23 21.37 -7.73 -5.51
CA ASP A 23 20.10 -7.63 -4.78
C ASP A 23 20.31 -7.88 -3.27
N TRP A 24 21.14 -8.84 -2.88
CA TRP A 24 21.48 -9.13 -1.48
C TRP A 24 22.28 -8.01 -0.80
N LEU A 25 23.19 -7.36 -1.53
CA LEU A 25 23.98 -6.24 -1.02
C LEU A 25 23.15 -4.96 -0.75
N SER A 26 21.92 -4.91 -1.26
CA SER A 26 21.01 -3.78 -1.06
C SER A 26 20.15 -3.90 0.21
N LEU A 27 20.18 -5.03 0.91
CA LEU A 27 19.40 -5.24 2.13
C LEU A 27 20.05 -4.56 3.34
N THR A 28 19.22 -3.95 4.17
CA THR A 28 19.67 -3.54 5.51
C THR A 28 19.79 -4.77 6.43
N PRO A 29 20.51 -4.66 7.55
CA PRO A 29 20.63 -5.76 8.51
C PRO A 29 19.27 -6.31 8.96
N GLU A 30 18.31 -5.42 9.23
CA GLU A 30 16.95 -5.80 9.65
C GLU A 30 16.19 -6.55 8.55
N MET A 31 16.36 -6.14 7.29
CA MET A 31 15.77 -6.84 6.14
C MET A 31 16.38 -8.23 5.96
N ALA A 32 17.71 -8.36 6.13
CA ALA A 32 18.39 -9.65 6.01
C ALA A 32 17.97 -10.61 7.13
N GLU A 33 17.84 -10.12 8.37
CA GLU A 33 17.33 -10.91 9.49
C GLU A 33 15.89 -11.34 9.26
N ALA A 34 15.02 -10.41 8.85
CA ALA A 34 13.62 -10.72 8.54
C ALA A 34 13.50 -11.77 7.42
N PHE A 35 14.30 -11.66 6.35
CA PHE A 35 14.28 -12.64 5.28
C PHE A 35 14.73 -14.04 5.77
N LYS A 36 15.75 -14.09 6.61
CA LYS A 36 16.19 -15.34 7.24
C LYS A 36 15.06 -15.98 8.06
N LEU A 37 14.37 -15.18 8.89
CA LEU A 37 13.21 -15.68 9.67
C LEU A 37 12.09 -16.19 8.75
N ILE A 38 11.84 -15.53 7.63
CA ILE A 38 10.84 -15.97 6.64
C ILE A 38 11.20 -17.32 6.05
N GLU A 39 12.46 -17.54 5.66
CA GLU A 39 12.90 -18.79 5.01
C GLU A 39 13.08 -19.96 5.99
N GLU A 40 13.66 -19.69 7.16
CA GLU A 40 14.09 -20.73 8.09
C GLU A 40 13.02 -21.09 9.15
N THR A 41 11.97 -20.27 9.31
CA THR A 41 10.94 -20.48 10.34
C THR A 41 9.53 -20.40 9.77
N ASN A 42 8.53 -20.69 10.61
CA ASN A 42 7.12 -20.43 10.36
C ASN A 42 6.57 -19.31 11.27
N GLU A 43 7.45 -18.53 11.93
CA GLU A 43 7.06 -17.42 12.80
C GLU A 43 6.35 -16.34 11.98
N CYS A 44 5.19 -15.88 12.44
CA CYS A 44 4.51 -14.75 11.81
C CYS A 44 5.27 -13.46 12.08
N LEU A 45 5.42 -12.60 11.06
CA LEU A 45 6.16 -11.35 11.18
C LEU A 45 5.27 -10.14 10.89
N TYR A 46 5.50 -9.07 11.64
CA TYR A 46 5.01 -7.74 11.32
C TYR A 46 6.21 -6.85 10.98
N ILE A 47 6.40 -6.59 9.70
CA ILE A 47 7.48 -5.76 9.16
C ILE A 47 6.95 -4.34 9.04
N THR A 48 7.40 -3.50 9.96
CA THR A 48 6.98 -2.10 10.05
C THR A 48 8.13 -1.15 9.75
N GLY A 49 7.84 0.13 9.74
CA GLY A 49 8.82 1.21 9.55
C GLY A 49 8.15 2.45 9.02
N LYS A 50 8.83 3.57 9.17
CA LYS A 50 8.36 4.89 8.75
C LYS A 50 8.07 4.95 7.25
N ALA A 51 7.40 6.02 6.82
CA ALA A 51 7.24 6.28 5.39
C ALA A 51 8.63 6.35 4.72
N GLY A 52 8.80 5.67 3.58
CA GLY A 52 10.07 5.70 2.83
C GLY A 52 11.17 4.75 3.31
N THR A 53 10.90 3.81 4.22
CA THR A 53 11.90 2.82 4.69
C THR A 53 12.07 1.59 3.79
N GLY A 54 11.48 1.58 2.59
CA GLY A 54 11.71 0.50 1.62
C GLY A 54 10.85 -0.76 1.82
N LYS A 55 9.76 -0.71 2.62
CA LYS A 55 8.85 -1.86 2.85
C LYS A 55 8.43 -2.57 1.56
N THR A 56 7.91 -1.82 0.59
CA THR A 56 7.45 -2.38 -0.70
C THR A 56 8.61 -2.96 -1.52
N THR A 57 9.79 -2.36 -1.44
CA THR A 57 11.01 -2.89 -2.10
C THR A 57 11.40 -4.22 -1.48
N PHE A 58 11.37 -4.30 -0.15
CA PHE A 58 11.67 -5.54 0.57
C PHE A 58 10.61 -6.63 0.30
N LEU A 59 9.32 -6.29 0.26
CA LEU A 59 8.28 -7.23 -0.16
C LEU A 59 8.59 -7.82 -1.55
N LYS A 60 8.92 -6.98 -2.53
CA LYS A 60 9.28 -7.44 -3.88
C LYS A 60 10.53 -8.31 -3.89
N PHE A 61 11.50 -8.01 -3.01
CA PHE A 61 12.68 -8.84 -2.82
C PHE A 61 12.29 -10.25 -2.32
N ILE A 62 11.43 -10.34 -1.29
CA ILE A 62 10.95 -11.63 -0.76
C ILE A 62 10.26 -12.45 -1.86
N VAL A 63 9.33 -11.84 -2.58
CA VAL A 63 8.60 -12.51 -3.68
C VAL A 63 9.57 -13.09 -4.73
N LYS A 64 10.65 -12.38 -5.01
CA LYS A 64 11.64 -12.78 -6.03
C LYS A 64 12.57 -13.90 -5.55
N HIS A 65 12.87 -13.95 -4.25
CA HIS A 65 13.98 -14.77 -3.73
C HIS A 65 13.55 -15.91 -2.82
N THR A 66 12.31 -15.94 -2.33
CA THR A 66 11.81 -17.02 -1.47
C THR A 66 11.64 -18.32 -2.22
N ASN A 67 11.89 -19.42 -1.51
CA ASN A 67 11.60 -20.78 -2.00
C ASN A 67 10.19 -21.25 -1.57
N LYS A 68 9.49 -20.49 -0.71
CA LYS A 68 8.16 -20.85 -0.20
C LYS A 68 7.06 -20.58 -1.24
N GLN A 69 6.02 -21.38 -1.21
CA GLN A 69 4.80 -21.13 -1.98
C GLN A 69 4.03 -20.00 -1.29
N LEU A 70 3.94 -18.86 -1.93
CA LEU A 70 3.36 -17.66 -1.34
C LEU A 70 2.19 -17.09 -2.16
N ALA A 71 1.36 -16.33 -1.46
CA ALA A 71 0.40 -15.41 -2.06
C ALA A 71 0.61 -14.01 -1.48
N VAL A 72 0.56 -12.99 -2.33
CA VAL A 72 0.63 -11.58 -1.94
C VAL A 72 -0.77 -11.00 -1.94
N THR A 73 -1.11 -10.30 -0.85
CA THR A 73 -2.42 -9.69 -0.70
C THR A 73 -2.34 -8.28 -0.11
N ALA A 74 -3.41 -7.51 -0.30
CA ALA A 74 -3.58 -6.21 0.36
C ALA A 74 -5.07 -5.92 0.62
N PRO A 75 -5.42 -4.96 1.50
CA PRO A 75 -6.81 -4.62 1.80
C PRO A 75 -7.54 -3.92 0.65
N THR A 76 -6.82 -3.18 -0.20
CA THR A 76 -7.41 -2.40 -1.30
C THR A 76 -6.88 -2.87 -2.65
N GLY A 77 -7.67 -2.62 -3.72
CA GLY A 77 -7.26 -2.99 -5.09
C GLY A 77 -5.98 -2.31 -5.54
N ILE A 78 -5.83 -1.01 -5.25
CA ILE A 78 -4.62 -0.24 -5.60
C ILE A 78 -3.39 -0.79 -4.88
N ALA A 79 -3.49 -1.03 -3.58
CA ALA A 79 -2.39 -1.60 -2.81
C ALA A 79 -2.03 -3.01 -3.30
N ALA A 80 -3.02 -3.85 -3.63
CA ALA A 80 -2.81 -5.18 -4.17
C ALA A 80 -2.06 -5.16 -5.52
N ILE A 81 -2.44 -4.26 -6.42
CA ILE A 81 -1.74 -4.08 -7.72
C ILE A 81 -0.29 -3.62 -7.49
N ASN A 82 -0.08 -2.65 -6.60
CA ASN A 82 1.26 -2.13 -6.29
C ASN A 82 2.17 -3.20 -5.65
N ALA A 83 1.59 -4.07 -4.83
CA ALA A 83 2.28 -5.19 -4.22
C ALA A 83 2.52 -6.36 -5.19
N GLY A 84 1.87 -6.36 -6.36
CA GLY A 84 1.90 -7.45 -7.32
C GLY A 84 1.04 -8.64 -6.92
N GLY A 85 -0.06 -8.42 -6.17
CA GLY A 85 -0.92 -9.45 -5.64
C GLY A 85 -2.41 -9.21 -5.89
N VAL A 86 -3.26 -9.77 -5.03
CA VAL A 86 -4.72 -9.68 -5.09
C VAL A 86 -5.29 -9.12 -3.78
N THR A 87 -6.57 -8.69 -3.75
CA THR A 87 -7.17 -8.25 -2.49
C THR A 87 -7.46 -9.43 -1.56
N LEU A 88 -7.38 -9.22 -0.25
CA LEU A 88 -7.78 -10.20 0.77
C LEU A 88 -9.22 -10.72 0.52
N HIS A 89 -10.13 -9.79 0.20
CA HIS A 89 -11.53 -10.12 -0.07
C HIS A 89 -11.68 -11.07 -1.28
N SER A 90 -10.91 -10.84 -2.35
CA SER A 90 -10.93 -11.68 -3.54
C SER A 90 -10.34 -13.07 -3.29
N LEU A 91 -9.17 -13.13 -2.62
CA LEU A 91 -8.50 -14.40 -2.35
C LEU A 91 -9.34 -15.30 -1.46
N PHE A 92 -9.82 -14.77 -0.34
CA PHE A 92 -10.53 -15.54 0.68
C PHE A 92 -12.05 -15.53 0.52
N GLY A 93 -12.60 -14.80 -0.46
CA GLY A 93 -14.05 -14.67 -0.64
C GLY A 93 -14.72 -14.06 0.60
N ILE A 94 -14.13 -12.99 1.16
CA ILE A 94 -14.65 -12.32 2.35
C ILE A 94 -15.86 -11.49 1.95
N PRO A 95 -17.03 -11.68 2.59
CA PRO A 95 -18.20 -10.83 2.36
C PRO A 95 -17.94 -9.38 2.80
N PHE A 96 -18.73 -8.45 2.25
CA PHE A 96 -18.72 -7.07 2.77
C PHE A 96 -19.37 -6.99 4.16
N GLY A 97 -18.98 -5.97 4.91
CA GLY A 97 -19.44 -5.76 6.27
C GLY A 97 -18.55 -6.45 7.32
N VAL A 98 -18.99 -6.41 8.57
CA VAL A 98 -18.28 -7.00 9.70
C VAL A 98 -18.46 -8.50 9.70
N GLN A 99 -17.38 -9.24 9.93
CA GLN A 99 -17.39 -10.70 9.99
C GLN A 99 -17.54 -11.15 11.44
N ASP A 100 -18.58 -11.93 11.75
CA ASP A 100 -18.74 -12.52 13.08
C ASP A 100 -17.73 -13.67 13.30
N PRO A 101 -16.84 -13.56 14.31
CA PRO A 101 -15.87 -14.60 14.59
C PRO A 101 -16.53 -15.91 15.06
N ASN A 102 -17.79 -15.90 15.50
CA ASN A 102 -18.51 -17.08 15.96
C ASN A 102 -19.42 -17.68 14.87
N ALA A 103 -19.69 -16.95 13.78
CA ALA A 103 -20.54 -17.48 12.72
C ALA A 103 -19.92 -18.72 12.05
N PRO A 104 -20.73 -19.72 11.72
CA PRO A 104 -20.25 -20.89 10.97
C PRO A 104 -19.72 -20.44 9.59
N MET A 105 -18.59 -21.01 9.19
CA MET A 105 -18.00 -20.71 7.91
C MET A 105 -18.91 -21.25 6.80
N ARG A 106 -19.50 -20.37 6.01
CA ARG A 106 -20.32 -20.72 4.84
C ARG A 106 -19.52 -20.48 3.58
N GLY A 107 -19.79 -21.27 2.56
CA GLY A 107 -19.39 -20.98 1.21
C GLY A 107 -18.74 -22.13 0.48
N ASN A 108 -19.22 -22.32 -0.74
CA ASN A 108 -18.56 -23.16 -1.73
C ASN A 108 -17.40 -22.37 -2.33
N MET A 109 -16.19 -22.84 -2.10
CA MET A 109 -15.02 -22.35 -2.83
C MET A 109 -14.73 -23.27 -4.03
N LYS A 110 -14.21 -22.67 -5.09
CA LYS A 110 -13.70 -23.44 -6.23
C LYS A 110 -12.61 -24.40 -5.74
N GLN A 111 -12.60 -25.63 -6.24
CA GLN A 111 -11.64 -26.66 -5.85
C GLN A 111 -10.18 -26.19 -6.00
N SER A 112 -9.88 -25.40 -7.05
CA SER A 112 -8.55 -24.80 -7.25
C SER A 112 -8.10 -23.89 -6.12
N LYS A 113 -9.01 -23.13 -5.51
CA LYS A 113 -8.70 -22.29 -4.33
C LYS A 113 -8.50 -23.13 -3.06
N ILE A 114 -9.25 -24.21 -2.90
CA ILE A 114 -9.07 -25.13 -1.77
C ILE A 114 -7.67 -25.78 -1.85
N GLU A 115 -7.26 -26.22 -3.02
CA GLU A 115 -5.93 -26.78 -3.23
C GLU A 115 -4.81 -25.76 -3.02
N LEU A 116 -5.04 -24.52 -3.46
CA LEU A 116 -4.16 -23.39 -3.14
C LEU A 116 -3.92 -23.30 -1.63
N PHE A 117 -5.00 -23.21 -0.83
CA PHE A 117 -4.88 -23.04 0.62
C PHE A 117 -4.20 -24.24 1.29
N LYS A 118 -4.36 -25.45 0.77
CA LYS A 118 -3.69 -26.65 1.29
C LYS A 118 -2.16 -26.59 1.11
N ARG A 119 -1.68 -25.95 0.06
CA ARG A 119 -0.25 -25.88 -0.29
C ARG A 119 0.44 -24.56 -0.02
N LEU A 120 -0.30 -23.54 0.41
CA LEU A 120 0.22 -22.24 0.72
C LEU A 120 1.16 -22.33 1.94
N ASP A 121 2.42 -21.93 1.80
CA ASP A 121 3.38 -21.85 2.90
C ASP A 121 3.33 -20.49 3.59
N THR A 122 3.23 -19.42 2.81
CA THR A 122 3.30 -18.04 3.31
C THR A 122 2.22 -17.16 2.68
N LEU A 123 1.55 -16.37 3.50
CA LEU A 123 0.65 -15.30 3.09
C LEU A 123 1.26 -13.95 3.43
N ILE A 124 1.54 -13.15 2.40
CA ILE A 124 1.97 -11.76 2.58
C ILE A 124 0.75 -10.84 2.54
N ILE A 125 0.65 -9.95 3.53
CA ILE A 125 -0.39 -8.93 3.63
C ILE A 125 0.28 -7.55 3.65
N ASP A 126 0.21 -6.82 2.55
CA ASP A 126 0.68 -5.43 2.49
C ASP A 126 -0.39 -4.47 3.05
N GLU A 127 0.04 -3.29 3.51
CA GLU A 127 -0.82 -2.26 4.12
C GLU A 127 -1.72 -2.81 5.25
N ILE A 128 -1.13 -3.61 6.14
CA ILE A 128 -1.82 -4.27 7.27
C ILE A 128 -2.52 -3.26 8.20
N SER A 129 -2.05 -2.01 8.28
CA SER A 129 -2.66 -0.96 9.08
C SER A 129 -4.14 -0.72 8.75
N MET A 130 -4.54 -1.03 7.52
CA MET A 130 -5.92 -0.89 7.04
C MET A 130 -6.77 -2.16 7.20
N VAL A 131 -6.21 -3.24 7.76
CA VAL A 131 -6.91 -4.52 7.94
C VAL A 131 -7.56 -4.58 9.31
N ARG A 132 -8.86 -4.91 9.33
CA ARG A 132 -9.65 -5.08 10.56
C ARG A 132 -9.37 -6.44 11.21
N PRO A 133 -9.57 -6.58 12.54
CA PRO A 133 -9.33 -7.82 13.25
C PRO A 133 -10.27 -8.96 12.81
N ASP A 134 -11.53 -8.67 12.52
CA ASP A 134 -12.51 -9.62 12.03
C ASP A 134 -12.13 -10.25 10.69
N VAL A 135 -11.46 -9.49 9.82
CA VAL A 135 -10.93 -9.97 8.54
C VAL A 135 -9.84 -11.01 8.76
N LEU A 136 -8.93 -10.80 9.72
CA LEU A 136 -7.87 -11.77 10.03
C LEU A 136 -8.43 -13.05 10.66
N ASP A 137 -9.38 -12.94 11.60
CA ASP A 137 -10.03 -14.11 12.18
C ASP A 137 -10.85 -14.89 11.15
N TYR A 138 -11.44 -14.21 10.17
CA TYR A 138 -12.09 -14.86 9.02
C TYR A 138 -11.07 -15.64 8.17
N ILE A 139 -9.90 -15.08 7.90
CA ILE A 139 -8.81 -15.74 7.16
C ILE A 139 -8.32 -16.96 7.93
N ASP A 140 -8.10 -16.83 9.25
CA ASP A 140 -7.72 -17.93 10.13
C ASP A 140 -8.71 -19.10 10.03
N LYS A 141 -9.99 -18.82 10.19
CA LYS A 141 -11.04 -19.84 10.07
C LYS A 141 -11.06 -20.51 8.69
N LYS A 142 -10.94 -19.74 7.62
CA LYS A 142 -10.89 -20.28 6.25
C LYS A 142 -9.72 -21.23 6.07
N LEU A 143 -8.53 -20.83 6.47
CA LEU A 143 -7.33 -21.66 6.35
C LEU A 143 -7.43 -22.92 7.22
N LYS A 144 -7.90 -22.82 8.47
CA LYS A 144 -8.15 -23.98 9.33
C LYS A 144 -9.11 -24.97 8.69
N LEU A 145 -10.23 -24.48 8.17
CA LEU A 145 -11.25 -25.32 7.51
C LEU A 145 -10.68 -26.10 6.34
N TYR A 146 -10.06 -25.41 5.37
CA TYR A 146 -9.62 -26.06 4.12
C TYR A 146 -8.31 -26.86 4.27
N ARG A 147 -7.49 -26.54 5.29
CA ARG A 147 -6.30 -27.32 5.63
C ARG A 147 -6.59 -28.44 6.64
N MET A 148 -7.84 -28.55 7.10
CA MET A 148 -8.30 -29.59 8.05
C MET A 148 -7.44 -29.67 9.31
N THR A 149 -7.11 -28.52 9.90
CA THR A 149 -6.27 -28.41 11.09
C THR A 149 -6.72 -27.26 11.99
N ASN A 150 -6.51 -27.40 13.31
CA ASN A 150 -6.80 -26.35 14.29
C ASN A 150 -5.60 -25.42 14.55
N ARG A 151 -4.47 -25.62 13.87
CA ARG A 151 -3.32 -24.71 13.98
C ARG A 151 -3.72 -23.31 13.53
N PRO A 152 -3.27 -22.26 14.22
CA PRO A 152 -3.50 -20.88 13.76
C PRO A 152 -3.14 -20.69 12.29
N PHE A 153 -4.00 -19.95 11.56
CA PHE A 153 -3.93 -19.77 10.10
C PHE A 153 -3.76 -21.09 9.30
N GLY A 154 -4.21 -22.22 9.87
CA GLY A 154 -4.01 -23.52 9.25
C GLY A 154 -2.52 -23.92 9.15
N GLY A 155 -1.63 -23.28 9.90
CA GLY A 155 -0.17 -23.45 9.85
C GLY A 155 0.50 -22.68 8.69
N VAL A 156 -0.18 -21.72 8.07
CA VAL A 156 0.40 -20.79 7.08
C VAL A 156 1.12 -19.68 7.83
N GLN A 157 2.35 -19.37 7.43
CA GLN A 157 3.11 -18.22 7.95
C GLN A 157 2.52 -16.92 7.43
N ILE A 158 2.24 -15.95 8.31
CA ILE A 158 1.70 -14.63 7.95
C ILE A 158 2.81 -13.60 8.03
N ILE A 159 3.07 -12.91 6.91
CA ILE A 159 4.02 -11.80 6.84
C ILE A 159 3.23 -10.53 6.54
N MET A 160 3.22 -9.63 7.50
CA MET A 160 2.46 -8.39 7.47
C MET A 160 3.40 -7.21 7.21
N PHE A 161 3.07 -6.39 6.22
CA PHE A 161 3.76 -5.13 5.93
C PHE A 161 2.86 -3.95 6.23
N GLY A 162 3.38 -2.89 6.86
CA GLY A 162 2.63 -1.66 7.06
C GLY A 162 3.25 -0.73 8.09
N ASP A 163 2.60 0.41 8.27
CA ASP A 163 2.91 1.40 9.30
C ASP A 163 1.61 1.79 9.99
N LEU A 164 1.44 1.36 11.23
CA LEU A 164 0.22 1.62 12.03
C LEU A 164 -0.06 3.11 12.24
N TYR A 165 0.97 3.96 12.13
CA TYR A 165 0.83 5.41 12.23
C TYR A 165 0.38 6.09 10.93
N GLN A 166 0.21 5.30 9.86
CA GLN A 166 -0.43 5.75 8.64
C GLN A 166 -1.96 5.64 8.79
N LEU A 167 -2.69 5.33 7.71
CA LEU A 167 -4.15 5.31 7.78
C LEU A 167 -4.66 4.07 8.51
N PRO A 168 -5.61 4.23 9.45
CA PRO A 168 -6.29 3.12 10.11
C PRO A 168 -7.28 2.42 9.16
N PRO A 169 -7.86 1.29 9.57
CA PRO A 169 -8.96 0.66 8.85
C PRO A 169 -10.13 1.64 8.64
N VAL A 170 -10.67 1.64 7.43
CA VAL A 170 -11.89 2.43 7.14
C VAL A 170 -13.09 1.69 7.69
N VAL A 171 -13.70 2.23 8.73
CA VAL A 171 -14.84 1.63 9.43
C VAL A 171 -15.98 2.65 9.54
N LYS A 172 -17.18 2.26 9.13
CA LYS A 172 -18.38 3.07 9.33
C LYS A 172 -18.76 3.12 10.82
N SER A 173 -19.49 4.15 11.23
CA SER A 173 -19.85 4.35 12.64
C SER A 173 -20.63 3.17 13.24
N ASP A 174 -21.55 2.59 12.49
CA ASP A 174 -22.33 1.40 12.87
C ASP A 174 -21.45 0.16 12.98
N GLU A 175 -20.58 -0.08 12.00
CA GLU A 175 -19.61 -1.18 12.01
C GLU A 175 -18.63 -1.06 13.19
N LYS A 176 -18.18 0.17 13.53
CA LYS A 176 -17.26 0.42 14.63
C LYS A 176 -17.83 -0.06 15.96
N ASN A 177 -19.11 0.23 16.22
CA ASN A 177 -19.78 -0.23 17.45
C ASN A 177 -19.83 -1.76 17.53
N ILE A 178 -20.11 -2.44 16.42
CA ILE A 178 -20.13 -3.90 16.35
C ILE A 178 -18.72 -4.46 16.61
N LEU A 179 -17.68 -3.90 15.95
CA LEU A 179 -16.30 -4.34 16.16
C LEU A 179 -15.83 -4.15 17.61
N LEU A 180 -16.21 -3.04 18.26
CA LEU A 180 -15.84 -2.79 19.66
C LEU A 180 -16.55 -3.72 20.66
N GLN A 181 -17.68 -4.32 20.28
CA GLN A 181 -18.34 -5.35 21.08
C GLN A 181 -17.64 -6.71 20.96
N MET A 182 -17.05 -7.03 19.81
CA MET A 182 -16.40 -8.31 19.55
C MET A 182 -14.89 -8.28 19.83
N TYR A 183 -14.26 -7.12 19.63
CA TYR A 183 -12.84 -6.89 19.75
C TYR A 183 -12.56 -5.66 20.61
N ARG A 184 -11.36 -5.56 21.15
CA ARG A 184 -10.96 -4.37 21.95
C ARG A 184 -10.68 -3.13 21.11
N GLY A 185 -10.70 -3.24 19.76
CA GLY A 185 -10.42 -2.15 18.82
C GLY A 185 -10.57 -2.58 17.38
N ILE A 186 -10.18 -1.69 16.47
CA ILE A 186 -10.39 -1.86 15.03
C ILE A 186 -9.15 -2.38 14.28
N TYR A 187 -8.00 -2.43 14.96
CA TYR A 187 -6.72 -2.79 14.34
C TYR A 187 -6.50 -4.30 14.28
N PHE A 188 -5.71 -4.73 13.34
CA PHE A 188 -5.39 -6.13 13.06
C PHE A 188 -4.87 -6.89 14.30
N PHE A 189 -4.12 -6.22 15.17
CA PHE A 189 -3.53 -6.84 16.35
C PHE A 189 -4.55 -7.21 17.45
N TYR A 190 -5.82 -6.78 17.30
CA TYR A 190 -6.91 -7.25 18.16
C TYR A 190 -7.57 -8.54 17.68
N ALA A 191 -7.16 -9.11 16.54
CA ALA A 191 -7.68 -10.40 16.10
C ALA A 191 -7.41 -11.50 17.14
N HIS A 192 -8.40 -12.35 17.36
CA HIS A 192 -8.34 -13.40 18.40
C HIS A 192 -7.26 -14.44 18.08
N VAL A 193 -6.96 -14.69 16.83
CA VAL A 193 -5.92 -15.63 16.40
C VAL A 193 -4.55 -15.31 17.03
N TRP A 194 -4.23 -14.05 17.27
CA TRP A 194 -2.96 -13.65 17.87
C TRP A 194 -2.80 -14.03 19.34
N LEU A 195 -3.91 -14.38 20.02
CA LEU A 195 -3.84 -14.89 21.39
C LEU A 195 -3.23 -16.30 21.46
N SER A 196 -3.20 -17.03 20.36
CA SER A 196 -2.65 -18.38 20.25
C SER A 196 -1.38 -18.46 19.41
N GLU A 197 -1.25 -17.63 18.36
CA GLU A 197 -0.09 -17.65 17.46
C GLU A 197 0.97 -16.62 17.89
N GLY A 198 0.56 -15.35 18.00
CA GLY A 198 1.49 -14.25 18.15
C GLY A 198 2.21 -13.90 16.85
N PHE A 199 3.07 -12.87 16.91
CA PHE A 199 3.96 -12.47 15.82
C PHE A 199 5.16 -11.72 16.38
N ARG A 200 6.24 -11.65 15.58
CA ARG A 200 7.40 -10.81 15.87
C ARG A 200 7.34 -9.54 15.03
N MET A 201 7.58 -8.40 15.65
CA MET A 201 7.73 -7.12 14.98
C MET A 201 9.19 -6.91 14.58
N VAL A 202 9.41 -6.54 13.31
CA VAL A 202 10.70 -6.11 12.77
C VAL A 202 10.53 -4.69 12.23
N GLU A 203 11.25 -3.73 12.81
CA GLU A 203 11.18 -2.34 12.38
C GLU A 203 12.34 -2.01 11.42
N LEU A 204 11.99 -1.54 10.20
CA LEU A 204 12.95 -0.99 9.24
C LEU A 204 13.23 0.46 9.60
N THR A 205 14.48 0.78 9.90
CA THR A 205 14.87 2.09 10.45
C THR A 205 15.37 3.07 9.42
N ASN A 206 15.99 2.60 8.33
CA ASN A 206 16.61 3.44 7.31
C ASN A 206 15.56 4.11 6.42
N VAL A 207 15.56 5.43 6.33
CA VAL A 207 14.66 6.22 5.47
C VAL A 207 15.38 6.55 4.16
N PHE A 208 14.77 6.22 3.03
CA PHE A 208 15.34 6.42 1.68
C PHE A 208 14.62 7.51 0.86
N ARG A 209 13.44 7.96 1.30
CA ARG A 209 12.58 8.89 0.53
C ARG A 209 12.93 10.34 0.75
N GLN A 210 13.11 10.75 2.01
CA GLN A 210 13.40 12.12 2.39
C GLN A 210 14.89 12.28 2.67
N HIS A 211 15.47 13.40 2.14
CA HIS A 211 16.87 13.77 2.36
C HIS A 211 17.03 15.00 3.27
N ASP A 212 15.93 15.68 3.59
CA ASP A 212 15.87 16.82 4.51
C ASP A 212 15.74 16.29 5.95
N GLU A 213 16.83 16.31 6.71
CA GLU A 213 16.88 15.79 8.09
C GLU A 213 15.87 16.50 9.00
N ARG A 214 15.69 17.82 8.83
CA ARG A 214 14.73 18.59 9.63
C ARG A 214 13.30 18.17 9.32
N PHE A 215 12.98 17.96 8.07
CA PHE A 215 11.67 17.46 7.68
C PHE A 215 11.40 16.04 8.18
N VAL A 216 12.40 15.16 8.13
CA VAL A 216 12.32 13.82 8.74
C VAL A 216 12.06 13.90 10.24
N GLU A 217 12.70 14.82 10.95
CA GLU A 217 12.45 15.06 12.38
C GLU A 217 11.00 15.48 12.63
N ILE A 218 10.48 16.46 11.87
CA ILE A 218 9.09 16.91 11.96
C ILE A 218 8.11 15.76 11.73
N LEU A 219 8.32 14.94 10.68
CA LEU A 219 7.50 13.78 10.39
C LEU A 219 7.52 12.74 11.52
N ASN A 220 8.68 12.52 12.14
CA ASN A 220 8.83 11.64 13.29
C ASN A 220 8.08 12.17 14.53
N ASN A 221 8.14 13.46 14.76
CA ASN A 221 7.43 14.11 15.85
C ASN A 221 5.91 13.99 15.66
N ILE A 222 5.41 14.25 14.45
CA ILE A 222 3.98 14.08 14.10
C ILE A 222 3.56 12.61 14.29
N ARG A 223 4.34 11.66 13.77
CA ARG A 223 4.10 10.21 13.91
C ARG A 223 4.02 9.81 15.39
N SER A 224 4.87 10.38 16.23
CA SER A 224 4.92 10.07 17.67
C SER A 224 3.95 10.91 18.52
N TYR A 225 3.06 11.69 17.89
CA TYR A 225 2.14 12.61 18.55
C TYR A 225 2.83 13.70 19.43
N LYS A 226 4.07 14.04 19.10
CA LYS A 226 4.91 14.98 19.86
C LYS A 226 5.30 16.18 18.99
N LEU A 227 4.34 17.01 18.59
CA LEU A 227 4.64 18.23 17.85
C LEU A 227 5.14 19.32 18.80
N PHE A 228 6.37 19.80 18.57
CA PHE A 228 6.99 20.86 19.33
C PHE A 228 6.68 22.24 18.71
N ASN A 229 6.88 23.33 19.49
CA ASN A 229 6.64 24.70 18.97
C ASN A 229 7.52 25.01 17.76
N ARG A 230 8.79 24.58 17.76
CA ARG A 230 9.71 24.73 16.64
C ARG A 230 9.19 24.02 15.36
N ASP A 231 8.54 22.85 15.50
CA ASP A 231 7.95 22.14 14.37
C ASP A 231 6.79 22.94 13.78
N ILE A 232 5.96 23.54 14.64
CA ILE A 232 4.84 24.40 14.24
C ILE A 232 5.34 25.63 13.50
N GLU A 233 6.40 26.29 14.01
CA GLU A 233 7.02 27.44 13.35
C GLU A 233 7.55 27.09 11.95
N ASP A 234 8.20 25.94 11.79
CA ASP A 234 8.67 25.49 10.48
C ASP A 234 7.51 25.12 9.54
N LEU A 235 6.46 24.48 10.07
CA LEU A 235 5.25 24.18 9.31
C LEU A 235 4.44 25.45 8.98
N ASP A 236 4.48 26.49 9.79
CA ASP A 236 3.81 27.77 9.49
C ASP A 236 4.52 28.52 8.33
N LYS A 237 5.83 28.33 8.17
CA LYS A 237 6.58 28.89 7.04
C LYS A 237 6.09 28.36 5.69
N VAL A 238 5.44 27.19 5.65
CA VAL A 238 4.86 26.61 4.42
C VAL A 238 3.39 26.98 4.21
N ARG A 239 2.80 27.71 5.16
CA ARG A 239 1.42 28.19 5.05
C ARG A 239 1.30 29.24 3.95
N ASP A 240 0.29 29.06 3.13
CA ASP A 240 -0.19 30.01 2.11
C ASP A 240 0.91 30.63 1.22
N ARG A 241 1.87 29.81 0.82
CA ARG A 241 2.92 30.24 -0.12
C ARG A 241 2.41 30.39 -1.56
N ARG A 242 1.09 30.38 -1.81
CA ARG A 242 0.53 30.48 -3.17
C ARG A 242 0.88 31.80 -3.86
N GLU A 243 1.07 32.86 -3.08
CA GLU A 243 1.55 34.17 -3.59
C GLU A 243 3.07 34.19 -3.80
N SER A 244 3.79 33.17 -3.36
CA SER A 244 5.24 33.09 -3.55
C SER A 244 5.58 32.69 -4.99
N GLN A 245 6.75 33.09 -5.45
CA GLN A 245 7.29 32.70 -6.77
C GLN A 245 7.41 31.17 -6.95
N ASN A 246 7.32 30.40 -5.88
CA ASN A 246 7.42 28.95 -5.89
C ASN A 246 6.09 28.22 -6.13
N TYR A 247 4.94 28.93 -6.05
CA TYR A 247 3.66 28.33 -6.41
C TYR A 247 3.55 28.18 -7.92
N SER A 248 3.28 26.97 -8.36
CA SER A 248 3.03 26.67 -9.76
C SER A 248 1.83 25.71 -9.86
N ASN A 249 1.17 25.71 -11.02
CA ASN A 249 0.09 24.73 -11.32
C ASN A 249 0.59 23.25 -11.30
N ASN A 250 1.87 23.03 -10.99
CA ASN A 250 2.48 21.71 -10.89
C ASN A 250 2.37 21.09 -9.47
N HIS A 251 1.86 21.84 -8.48
CA HIS A 251 1.57 21.27 -7.16
C HIS A 251 0.36 20.35 -7.22
N VAL A 252 0.49 19.18 -6.59
CA VAL A 252 -0.64 18.25 -6.42
C VAL A 252 -1.40 18.59 -5.14
N HIS A 253 -2.70 18.82 -5.25
CA HIS A 253 -3.56 19.03 -4.11
C HIS A 253 -3.87 17.69 -3.43
N ILE A 254 -3.51 17.54 -2.17
CA ILE A 254 -3.80 16.37 -1.35
C ILE A 254 -4.95 16.69 -0.42
N CYS A 255 -6.11 16.03 -0.65
CA CYS A 255 -7.35 16.30 0.05
C CYS A 255 -7.80 15.11 0.89
N ALA A 256 -8.43 15.38 2.03
CA ALA A 256 -9.02 14.34 2.88
C ALA A 256 -10.29 13.73 2.24
N LEU A 257 -11.08 14.53 1.54
CA LEU A 257 -12.39 14.13 1.02
C LEU A 257 -12.39 14.02 -0.52
N ARG A 258 -13.01 12.96 -1.05
CA ARG A 258 -13.13 12.72 -2.49
C ARG A 258 -13.87 13.87 -3.19
N ARG A 259 -14.93 14.42 -2.58
CA ARG A 259 -15.68 15.54 -3.15
C ARG A 259 -14.81 16.76 -3.46
N ASP A 260 -13.80 17.02 -2.62
CA ASP A 260 -12.92 18.16 -2.80
C ASP A 260 -11.92 17.89 -3.95
N VAL A 261 -11.45 16.64 -4.07
CA VAL A 261 -10.66 16.17 -5.23
C VAL A 261 -11.44 16.31 -6.53
N ASP A 262 -12.66 15.79 -6.57
CA ASP A 262 -13.51 15.83 -7.77
C ASP A 262 -13.79 17.29 -8.18
N LYS A 263 -14.08 18.16 -7.19
CA LYS A 263 -14.31 19.58 -7.41
C LYS A 263 -13.08 20.28 -8.01
N ILE A 264 -11.90 20.09 -7.43
CA ILE A 264 -10.67 20.70 -7.92
C ILE A 264 -10.33 20.19 -9.31
N ASN A 265 -10.36 18.87 -9.53
CA ASN A 265 -10.05 18.29 -10.83
C ASN A 265 -11.02 18.75 -11.91
N GLN A 266 -12.31 18.82 -11.61
CA GLN A 266 -13.34 19.30 -12.55
C GLN A 266 -13.19 20.79 -12.87
N GLN A 267 -12.95 21.62 -11.86
CA GLN A 267 -12.71 23.05 -12.05
C GLN A 267 -11.46 23.32 -12.89
N MET A 268 -10.37 22.60 -12.62
CA MET A 268 -9.12 22.77 -13.33
C MET A 268 -9.17 22.18 -14.75
N LEU A 269 -9.92 21.08 -14.96
CA LEU A 269 -10.13 20.51 -16.27
C LEU A 269 -10.93 21.48 -17.18
N GLY A 270 -11.96 22.14 -16.62
CA GLY A 270 -12.88 22.95 -17.41
C GLY A 270 -13.63 22.11 -18.44
N THR A 271 -13.69 22.57 -19.69
CA THR A 271 -14.32 21.82 -20.79
C THR A 271 -13.37 20.75 -21.32
N ALA A 272 -13.75 19.48 -21.15
CA ALA A 272 -13.03 18.35 -21.73
C ALA A 272 -13.26 18.32 -23.26
N THR A 273 -12.21 17.99 -24.01
CA THR A 273 -12.29 17.86 -25.49
C THR A 273 -12.32 16.41 -25.95
N HIS A 274 -11.89 15.49 -25.08
CA HIS A 274 -11.81 14.06 -25.38
C HIS A 274 -12.36 13.24 -24.23
N LEU A 275 -13.00 12.12 -24.61
CA LEU A 275 -13.58 11.15 -23.69
C LEU A 275 -13.11 9.75 -24.08
N PHE A 276 -12.51 9.04 -23.12
CA PHE A 276 -12.10 7.66 -23.29
C PHE A 276 -12.81 6.75 -22.29
N VAL A 277 -13.43 5.68 -22.80
CA VAL A 277 -14.11 4.68 -21.98
C VAL A 277 -13.25 3.44 -21.93
N ALA A 278 -13.02 2.93 -20.73
CA ALA A 278 -12.25 1.70 -20.51
C ALA A 278 -12.96 0.49 -21.13
N LYS A 279 -12.21 -0.34 -21.85
CA LYS A 279 -12.72 -1.65 -22.28
C LYS A 279 -12.49 -2.65 -21.15
N VAL A 280 -13.56 -3.24 -20.63
CA VAL A 280 -13.49 -4.21 -19.53
C VAL A 280 -14.02 -5.56 -20.03
N GLU A 281 -13.20 -6.60 -19.86
CA GLU A 281 -13.53 -7.99 -20.20
C GLU A 281 -13.38 -8.86 -18.94
N GLY A 282 -14.27 -9.82 -18.73
CA GLY A 282 -14.25 -10.69 -17.55
C GLY A 282 -14.62 -9.97 -16.26
N THR A 283 -14.00 -10.34 -15.15
CA THR A 283 -14.41 -9.91 -13.81
C THR A 283 -13.28 -9.19 -13.08
N PHE A 284 -13.58 -7.98 -12.57
CA PHE A 284 -12.77 -7.30 -11.57
C PHE A 284 -13.48 -7.37 -10.21
N ALA A 285 -12.72 -7.55 -9.14
CA ALA A 285 -13.27 -7.43 -7.79
C ALA A 285 -13.82 -6.01 -7.59
N GLN A 286 -14.92 -5.88 -6.85
CA GLN A 286 -15.54 -4.59 -6.59
C GLN A 286 -14.56 -3.63 -5.92
N GLY A 287 -14.41 -2.42 -6.47
CA GLY A 287 -13.47 -1.42 -5.98
C GLY A 287 -12.00 -1.64 -6.36
N SER A 288 -11.69 -2.66 -7.19
CA SER A 288 -10.33 -2.96 -7.64
C SER A 288 -9.98 -2.42 -9.03
N MET A 289 -10.83 -1.55 -9.59
CA MET A 289 -10.53 -0.91 -10.89
C MET A 289 -9.27 -0.05 -10.78
N PRO A 290 -8.25 -0.33 -11.62
CA PRO A 290 -6.96 0.33 -11.53
C PRO A 290 -6.94 1.74 -12.12
N CYS A 291 -7.97 2.10 -12.88
CA CYS A 291 -8.12 3.37 -13.58
C CYS A 291 -9.55 3.88 -13.55
N ASP A 292 -9.75 5.12 -13.95
CA ASP A 292 -11.09 5.67 -14.15
C ASP A 292 -11.73 5.01 -15.39
N GLN A 293 -12.94 4.47 -15.22
CA GLN A 293 -13.69 3.84 -16.32
C GLN A 293 -13.98 4.84 -17.45
N THR A 294 -14.22 6.08 -17.07
CA THR A 294 -14.45 7.20 -17.99
C THR A 294 -13.40 8.26 -17.73
N LEU A 295 -12.51 8.46 -18.67
CA LEU A 295 -11.41 9.42 -18.60
C LEU A 295 -11.72 10.63 -19.47
N TYR A 296 -11.92 11.79 -18.83
CA TYR A 296 -12.10 13.08 -19.49
C TYR A 296 -10.78 13.81 -19.58
N LEU A 297 -10.37 14.25 -20.78
CA LEU A 297 -9.11 14.93 -21.00
C LEU A 297 -9.25 16.17 -21.92
N ARG A 298 -8.24 17.02 -21.83
CA ARG A 298 -7.92 18.06 -22.80
C ARG A 298 -6.40 18.29 -22.86
N ILE A 299 -5.91 18.91 -23.90
CA ILE A 299 -4.54 19.42 -23.94
C ILE A 299 -4.36 20.42 -22.79
N GLY A 300 -3.23 20.32 -22.09
CA GLY A 300 -2.93 21.07 -20.88
C GLY A 300 -3.49 20.44 -19.59
N ALA A 301 -4.16 19.28 -19.65
CA ALA A 301 -4.60 18.56 -18.45
C ALA A 301 -3.42 18.05 -17.65
N ARG A 302 -3.47 18.29 -16.33
CA ARG A 302 -2.51 17.74 -15.37
C ARG A 302 -2.87 16.29 -15.10
N VAL A 303 -1.92 15.39 -15.30
CA VAL A 303 -2.14 13.94 -15.14
C VAL A 303 -1.04 13.28 -14.33
N MET A 304 -1.39 12.12 -13.76
CA MET A 304 -0.50 11.21 -13.05
C MET A 304 -0.48 9.87 -13.77
N MET A 305 0.70 9.31 -13.94
CA MET A 305 0.89 7.98 -14.49
C MET A 305 0.45 6.92 -13.46
N LEU A 306 -0.30 5.91 -13.90
CA LEU A 306 -0.83 4.83 -13.05
C LEU A 306 -0.02 3.53 -13.14
N THR A 307 1.01 3.51 -13.98
CA THR A 307 1.88 2.35 -14.20
C THR A 307 3.34 2.77 -14.27
N ASN A 308 4.22 1.78 -14.22
CA ASN A 308 5.64 1.97 -14.53
C ASN A 308 5.87 1.72 -16.02
N ASP A 309 6.65 2.56 -16.65
CA ASP A 309 7.09 2.34 -18.03
C ASP A 309 8.14 1.22 -18.12
N ARG A 310 8.07 0.41 -19.18
CA ARG A 310 9.06 -0.64 -19.46
C ARG A 310 10.44 -0.07 -19.76
N GLY A 311 10.49 1.09 -20.46
CA GLY A 311 11.71 1.84 -20.75
C GLY A 311 12.23 2.68 -19.58
N ARG A 312 11.57 2.66 -18.41
CA ARG A 312 11.92 3.42 -17.21
C ARG A 312 11.92 4.94 -17.39
N GLN A 313 11.17 5.45 -18.34
CA GLN A 313 11.02 6.90 -18.56
C GLN A 313 10.10 7.53 -17.51
N TYR A 314 9.13 6.76 -16.97
CA TYR A 314 8.27 7.18 -15.88
C TYR A 314 7.90 6.01 -14.95
N TYR A 315 7.39 6.37 -13.80
CA TYR A 315 6.92 5.42 -12.76
C TYR A 315 5.49 5.76 -12.35
N ASN A 316 4.83 4.82 -11.70
CA ASN A 316 3.53 5.07 -11.07
C ASN A 316 3.66 6.24 -10.08
N GLY A 317 2.80 7.25 -10.24
CA GLY A 317 2.85 8.51 -9.50
C GLY A 317 3.62 9.62 -10.21
N SER A 318 4.35 9.35 -11.30
CA SER A 318 4.98 10.42 -12.12
C SER A 318 3.92 11.36 -12.65
N LEU A 319 4.20 12.65 -12.56
CA LEU A 319 3.29 13.72 -12.95
C LEU A 319 3.71 14.33 -14.28
N GLY A 320 2.73 14.86 -15.02
CA GLY A 320 2.98 15.55 -16.28
C GLY A 320 1.76 16.34 -16.76
N VAL A 321 1.94 16.95 -17.93
CA VAL A 321 0.90 17.72 -18.61
C VAL A 321 0.67 17.11 -19.99
N VAL A 322 -0.58 16.91 -20.35
CA VAL A 322 -0.98 16.41 -21.67
C VAL A 322 -0.66 17.46 -22.72
N THR A 323 0.14 17.10 -23.73
CA THR A 323 0.55 17.97 -24.82
C THR A 323 -0.02 17.55 -26.18
N GLY A 324 -0.48 16.30 -26.31
CA GLY A 324 -1.13 15.77 -27.50
C GLY A 324 -2.11 14.66 -27.14
N ILE A 325 -3.18 14.54 -27.91
CA ILE A 325 -4.21 13.50 -27.73
C ILE A 325 -4.60 12.95 -29.11
N SER A 326 -4.53 11.63 -29.24
CA SER A 326 -5.11 10.88 -30.36
C SER A 326 -6.00 9.74 -29.82
N ASP A 327 -6.66 9.01 -30.70
CA ASP A 327 -7.49 7.85 -30.30
C ASP A 327 -6.65 6.68 -29.73
N ASN A 328 -5.37 6.61 -30.11
CA ASN A 328 -4.50 5.49 -29.79
C ASN A 328 -3.40 5.82 -28.76
N ASP A 329 -3.04 7.09 -28.65
CA ASP A 329 -1.95 7.53 -27.79
C ASP A 329 -2.20 8.93 -27.20
N ILE A 330 -1.56 9.19 -26.07
CA ILE A 330 -1.57 10.49 -25.40
C ILE A 330 -0.13 10.91 -25.17
N THR A 331 0.24 12.08 -25.66
CA THR A 331 1.55 12.67 -25.43
C THR A 331 1.54 13.44 -24.12
N VAL A 332 2.44 13.08 -23.19
CA VAL A 332 2.57 13.72 -21.87
C VAL A 332 3.99 14.26 -21.72
N ARG A 333 4.11 15.56 -21.41
CA ARG A 333 5.36 16.14 -20.94
C ARG A 333 5.43 16.00 -19.43
N LEU A 334 6.33 15.16 -18.96
CA LEU A 334 6.58 14.91 -17.55
C LEU A 334 7.20 16.14 -16.85
N ASP A 335 7.09 16.22 -15.53
CA ASP A 335 7.72 17.26 -14.71
C ASP A 335 9.25 17.23 -14.77
N THR A 336 9.83 16.08 -15.11
CA THR A 336 11.26 15.93 -15.41
C THR A 336 11.70 16.61 -16.72
N GLY A 337 10.75 17.14 -17.52
CA GLY A 337 10.99 17.74 -18.84
C GLY A 337 10.95 16.73 -19.99
N ILE A 338 10.95 15.43 -19.72
CA ILE A 338 10.89 14.39 -20.76
C ILE A 338 9.47 14.32 -21.32
N THR A 339 9.35 14.20 -22.63
CA THR A 339 8.07 13.96 -23.30
C THR A 339 7.95 12.48 -23.64
N VAL A 340 6.85 11.88 -23.23
CA VAL A 340 6.55 10.46 -23.43
C VAL A 340 5.25 10.28 -24.19
N VAL A 341 5.17 9.22 -24.97
CA VAL A 341 3.95 8.76 -25.64
C VAL A 341 3.35 7.64 -24.81
N VAL A 342 2.12 7.81 -24.37
CA VAL A 342 1.41 6.89 -23.48
C VAL A 342 0.36 6.17 -24.29
N GLU A 343 0.53 4.88 -24.45
CA GLU A 343 -0.44 3.98 -25.09
C GLU A 343 -1.42 3.41 -24.07
N LYS A 344 -2.52 2.84 -24.55
CA LYS A 344 -3.47 2.11 -23.71
C LYS A 344 -2.75 0.93 -23.04
N PHE A 345 -2.99 0.78 -21.75
CA PHE A 345 -2.43 -0.29 -20.93
C PHE A 345 -3.52 -1.30 -20.58
N GLU A 346 -3.18 -2.57 -20.64
CA GLU A 346 -4.05 -3.66 -20.21
C GLU A 346 -3.69 -4.09 -18.79
N TRP A 347 -4.57 -3.79 -17.83
CA TRP A 347 -4.49 -4.37 -16.50
C TRP A 347 -5.21 -5.71 -16.49
N VAL A 348 -4.57 -6.66 -15.85
CA VAL A 348 -5.10 -8.01 -15.70
C VAL A 348 -5.52 -8.23 -14.26
N SER A 349 -6.79 -8.56 -14.08
CA SER A 349 -7.28 -9.05 -12.80
C SER A 349 -6.88 -10.52 -12.65
N LYS A 350 -6.29 -10.86 -11.50
CA LYS A 350 -5.76 -12.19 -11.25
C LYS A 350 -6.41 -12.81 -10.03
N GLU A 351 -6.47 -14.12 -10.01
CA GLU A 351 -6.71 -14.95 -8.84
C GLU A 351 -5.58 -15.96 -8.71
N TYR A 352 -5.31 -16.42 -7.47
CA TYR A 352 -4.40 -17.53 -7.28
C TYR A 352 -5.14 -18.85 -7.44
N GLU A 353 -4.54 -19.82 -8.15
CA GLU A 353 -5.01 -21.19 -8.22
C GLU A 353 -3.85 -22.19 -8.11
N MET A 354 -4.18 -23.46 -7.89
CA MET A 354 -3.20 -24.53 -7.95
C MET A 354 -3.16 -25.14 -9.35
N LYS A 355 -1.95 -25.25 -9.92
CA LYS A 355 -1.71 -25.98 -11.16
C LYS A 355 -0.43 -26.81 -11.04
N ASN A 356 -0.52 -28.11 -11.33
CA ASN A 356 0.62 -29.03 -11.25
C ASN A 356 1.38 -28.98 -9.90
N GLY A 357 0.64 -28.80 -8.80
CA GLY A 357 1.21 -28.78 -7.47
C GLY A 357 1.89 -27.47 -7.06
N LYS A 358 1.78 -26.41 -7.86
CA LYS A 358 2.32 -25.07 -7.58
C LYS A 358 1.21 -24.04 -7.54
N VAL A 359 1.40 -23.01 -6.70
CA VAL A 359 0.58 -21.81 -6.70
C VAL A 359 0.89 -21.00 -7.95
N VAL A 360 -0.12 -20.75 -8.78
CA VAL A 360 0.00 -19.96 -10.01
C VAL A 360 -1.07 -18.87 -10.04
N GLU A 361 -0.77 -17.79 -10.76
CA GLU A 361 -1.74 -16.75 -11.04
C GLU A 361 -2.60 -17.14 -12.22
N LYS A 362 -3.92 -16.91 -12.13
CA LYS A 362 -4.90 -17.09 -13.20
C LYS A 362 -5.58 -15.76 -13.50
N GLU A 363 -5.62 -15.40 -14.76
CA GLU A 363 -6.34 -14.22 -15.22
C GLU A 363 -7.85 -14.41 -15.08
N THR A 364 -8.54 -13.41 -14.55
CA THR A 364 -10.00 -13.40 -14.34
C THR A 364 -10.70 -12.30 -15.11
N GLY A 365 -9.97 -11.24 -15.49
CA GLY A 365 -10.50 -10.14 -16.26
C GLY A 365 -9.40 -9.22 -16.77
N LYS A 366 -9.73 -8.38 -17.74
CA LYS A 366 -8.85 -7.41 -18.36
C LYS A 366 -9.52 -6.04 -18.41
N CYS A 367 -8.77 -5.01 -18.15
CA CYS A 367 -9.21 -3.62 -18.29
C CYS A 367 -8.20 -2.86 -19.15
N THR A 368 -8.63 -2.36 -20.28
CA THR A 368 -7.79 -1.59 -21.19
C THR A 368 -8.21 -0.13 -21.16
N GLN A 369 -7.30 0.76 -20.77
CA GLN A 369 -7.47 2.21 -20.73
C GLN A 369 -6.09 2.88 -20.80
N PHE A 370 -6.05 4.18 -21.04
CA PHE A 370 -4.82 4.93 -20.84
C PHE A 370 -4.42 4.91 -19.37
N PRO A 371 -3.15 4.60 -19.03
CA PRO A 371 -2.69 4.48 -17.66
C PRO A 371 -2.40 5.85 -17.03
N ILE A 372 -3.35 6.75 -17.10
CA ILE A 372 -3.30 8.09 -16.55
C ILE A 372 -4.60 8.44 -15.82
N SER A 373 -4.52 9.33 -14.85
CA SER A 373 -5.68 9.95 -14.20
C SER A 373 -5.44 11.45 -14.03
N LEU A 374 -6.52 12.24 -13.91
CA LEU A 374 -6.39 13.66 -13.54
C LEU A 374 -5.67 13.77 -12.20
N ALA A 375 -4.76 14.73 -12.09
CA ALA A 375 -3.87 14.86 -10.95
C ALA A 375 -3.58 16.30 -10.53
N TRP A 376 -4.51 17.21 -10.70
CA TRP A 376 -4.47 18.46 -9.95
C TRP A 376 -4.75 18.21 -8.47
N ALA A 377 -5.66 17.26 -8.17
CA ALA A 377 -5.96 16.83 -6.81
C ALA A 377 -6.09 15.30 -6.71
N ILE A 378 -5.68 14.76 -5.56
CA ILE A 378 -5.85 13.34 -5.18
C ILE A 378 -6.24 13.24 -3.71
N THR A 379 -6.84 12.11 -3.31
CA THR A 379 -7.12 11.87 -1.88
C THR A 379 -5.86 11.43 -1.13
N ILE A 380 -5.80 11.70 0.19
CA ILE A 380 -4.75 11.18 1.08
C ILE A 380 -4.62 9.66 0.94
N HIS A 381 -5.75 8.94 0.84
CA HIS A 381 -5.74 7.49 0.65
C HIS A 381 -5.08 7.04 -0.67
N LYS A 382 -5.41 7.71 -1.78
CA LYS A 382 -4.79 7.43 -3.09
C LYS A 382 -3.32 7.85 -3.15
N SER A 383 -2.89 8.82 -2.34
CA SER A 383 -1.50 9.26 -2.27
C SER A 383 -0.59 8.29 -1.49
N GLN A 384 -1.16 7.32 -0.77
CA GLN A 384 -0.41 6.34 -0.01
C GLN A 384 0.50 5.53 -0.94
N GLY A 385 1.77 5.34 -0.55
CA GLY A 385 2.78 4.72 -1.41
C GLY A 385 3.42 5.64 -2.46
N LEU A 386 2.78 6.76 -2.84
CA LEU A 386 3.31 7.70 -3.83
C LEU A 386 4.27 8.72 -3.21
N THR A 387 5.04 9.41 -4.07
CA THR A 387 6.00 10.44 -3.68
C THR A 387 5.90 11.61 -4.67
N PHE A 388 5.93 12.82 -4.14
CA PHE A 388 5.81 14.06 -4.90
C PHE A 388 6.86 15.07 -4.46
N ASP A 389 7.33 15.90 -5.38
CA ASP A 389 8.24 16.98 -5.06
C ASP A 389 7.51 18.23 -4.57
N LYS A 390 6.26 18.44 -5.04
CA LYS A 390 5.45 19.63 -4.74
C LYS A 390 4.00 19.26 -4.47
N ILE A 391 3.49 19.66 -3.29
CA ILE A 391 2.11 19.38 -2.87
C ILE A 391 1.45 20.60 -2.23
N VAL A 392 0.12 20.68 -2.36
CA VAL A 392 -0.75 21.55 -1.56
C VAL A 392 -1.59 20.67 -0.64
N ILE A 393 -1.51 20.90 0.66
CA ILE A 393 -2.24 20.11 1.64
C ILE A 393 -3.49 20.85 2.10
N HIS A 394 -4.64 20.16 1.99
CA HIS A 394 -5.92 20.63 2.50
C HIS A 394 -6.20 20.00 3.86
N THR A 395 -5.73 20.64 4.94
CA THR A 395 -5.78 20.09 6.31
C THR A 395 -7.10 20.33 7.03
N LYS A 396 -7.98 21.20 6.51
CA LYS A 396 -9.24 21.59 7.16
C LYS A 396 -10.10 20.41 7.64
N TYR A 397 -10.01 19.27 6.98
CA TYR A 397 -10.83 18.09 7.24
C TYR A 397 -9.99 16.86 7.66
N SER A 398 -8.87 17.08 8.36
CA SER A 398 -8.18 15.96 9.01
C SER A 398 -9.03 15.45 10.17
N PHE A 399 -9.60 14.26 10.02
CA PHE A 399 -10.59 13.70 10.96
C PHE A 399 -10.22 12.32 11.49
N SER A 400 -9.06 11.80 11.09
CA SER A 400 -8.59 10.46 11.47
C SER A 400 -7.12 10.49 11.87
N PRO A 401 -6.71 9.66 12.84
CA PRO A 401 -5.30 9.47 13.15
C PRO A 401 -4.47 9.17 11.90
N GLY A 402 -3.24 9.64 11.85
CA GLY A 402 -2.30 9.39 10.76
C GLY A 402 -2.50 10.22 9.49
N MET A 403 -3.66 10.87 9.27
CA MET A 403 -3.92 11.60 8.01
C MET A 403 -2.90 12.71 7.74
N LEU A 404 -2.57 13.53 8.73
CA LEU A 404 -1.57 14.57 8.58
C LEU A 404 -0.19 14.01 8.28
N TYR A 405 0.21 12.95 9.00
CA TYR A 405 1.47 12.26 8.76
C TYR A 405 1.56 11.70 7.35
N VAL A 406 0.51 11.01 6.89
CA VAL A 406 0.47 10.47 5.53
C VAL A 406 0.55 11.59 4.50
N ALA A 407 -0.23 12.66 4.63
CA ALA A 407 -0.24 13.77 3.68
C ALA A 407 1.14 14.44 3.55
N LEU A 408 1.75 14.82 4.68
CA LEU A 408 3.07 15.46 4.71
C LEU A 408 4.16 14.51 4.18
N SER A 409 4.14 13.25 4.60
CA SER A 409 5.15 12.27 4.19
C SER A 409 5.11 11.90 2.70
N ARG A 410 4.16 12.44 1.93
CA ARG A 410 4.14 12.30 0.46
C ARG A 410 5.19 13.17 -0.21
N CYS A 411 5.60 14.28 0.42
CA CYS A 411 6.60 15.18 -0.13
C CYS A 411 8.03 14.72 0.22
N THR A 412 8.96 15.06 -0.67
CA THR A 412 10.39 14.78 -0.48
C THR A 412 11.08 15.77 0.44
N SER A 413 10.57 17.01 0.54
CA SER A 413 11.13 18.10 1.36
C SER A 413 10.05 19.02 1.90
N LEU A 414 10.38 19.78 2.95
CA LEU A 414 9.48 20.79 3.51
C LEU A 414 9.23 21.95 2.54
N GLU A 415 10.21 22.29 1.70
CA GLU A 415 10.10 23.35 0.71
C GLU A 415 9.05 23.08 -0.37
N GLY A 416 8.83 21.79 -0.69
CA GLY A 416 7.83 21.38 -1.66
C GLY A 416 6.39 21.43 -1.14
N ILE A 417 6.16 21.81 0.13
CA ILE A 417 4.84 21.79 0.74
C ILE A 417 4.25 23.20 0.78
N ILE A 418 2.97 23.28 0.43
CA ILE A 418 2.09 24.42 0.72
C ILE A 418 0.93 23.92 1.56
N SER A 419 0.65 24.55 2.69
CA SER A 419 -0.55 24.28 3.47
C SER A 419 -1.56 25.41 3.30
N GLU A 420 -2.82 25.09 2.99
CA GLU A 420 -3.88 26.11 2.91
C GLU A 420 -4.25 26.67 4.26
N THR A 421 -4.04 25.91 5.33
CA THR A 421 -4.42 26.30 6.69
C THR A 421 -3.24 26.13 7.64
N PHE A 422 -3.32 26.80 8.77
CA PHE A 422 -2.36 26.62 9.85
C PHE A 422 -2.34 25.17 10.33
N ILE A 423 -1.14 24.58 10.43
CA ILE A 423 -0.93 23.24 10.96
C ILE A 423 -0.57 23.35 12.43
N ASP A 424 -1.49 23.01 13.31
CA ASP A 424 -1.29 23.05 14.76
C ASP A 424 -1.41 21.67 15.42
N LYS A 425 -1.20 21.63 16.73
CA LYS A 425 -1.30 20.39 17.52
C LYS A 425 -2.67 19.71 17.45
N LYS A 426 -3.75 20.45 17.13
CA LYS A 426 -5.13 19.93 17.09
C LYS A 426 -5.34 19.00 15.87
N LEU A 427 -4.51 19.15 14.84
CA LEU A 427 -4.55 18.26 13.66
C LEU A 427 -3.88 16.91 13.92
N ILE A 428 -3.12 16.80 15.01
CA ILE A 428 -2.52 15.53 15.44
C ILE A 428 -3.52 14.84 16.37
N ILE A 429 -4.13 13.80 15.87
CA ILE A 429 -5.11 13.00 16.60
C ILE A 429 -4.39 11.78 17.19
N PRO A 430 -4.10 11.75 18.51
CA PRO A 430 -3.45 10.61 19.11
C PRO A 430 -4.36 9.39 19.09
N ASP A 431 -3.79 8.23 18.84
CA ASP A 431 -4.47 6.94 19.00
C ASP A 431 -3.88 6.18 20.19
N ASN A 432 -4.63 6.14 21.28
CA ASN A 432 -4.20 5.48 22.52
C ASN A 432 -4.00 3.96 22.34
N GLN A 433 -4.69 3.35 21.36
CA GLN A 433 -4.54 1.93 21.07
C GLN A 433 -3.15 1.64 20.47
N LEU A 434 -2.69 2.51 19.55
CA LEU A 434 -1.35 2.39 18.96
C LEU A 434 -0.24 2.65 19.98
N ILE A 435 -0.42 3.67 20.82
CA ILE A 435 0.53 3.97 21.91
C ILE A 435 0.65 2.79 22.87
N ALA A 436 -0.48 2.16 23.23
CA ALA A 436 -0.49 0.98 24.09
C ALA A 436 0.16 -0.23 23.41
N PHE A 437 -0.10 -0.44 22.13
CA PHE A 437 0.49 -1.50 21.31
C PHE A 437 2.03 -1.37 21.26
N ASP A 438 2.54 -0.21 20.85
CA ASP A 438 3.99 0.01 20.75
C ASP A 438 4.69 -0.17 22.10
N ARG A 439 4.12 0.38 23.17
CA ARG A 439 4.66 0.22 24.53
C ARG A 439 4.71 -1.24 24.95
N ALA A 440 3.64 -2.00 24.66
CA ALA A 440 3.56 -3.40 24.96
C ALA A 440 4.57 -4.22 24.14
N CYS A 441 4.69 -3.98 22.85
CA CYS A 441 5.69 -4.64 22.00
C CYS A 441 7.13 -4.34 22.45
N ALA A 442 7.44 -3.08 22.76
CA ALA A 442 8.75 -2.68 23.26
C ALA A 442 9.11 -3.40 24.58
N ALA A 443 8.16 -3.52 25.51
CA ALA A 443 8.36 -4.25 26.77
C ALA A 443 8.60 -5.75 26.60
N HIS A 444 8.23 -6.32 25.44
CA HIS A 444 8.36 -7.75 25.12
C HIS A 444 9.33 -8.02 23.95
N ASN A 445 10.32 -7.15 23.76
CA ASN A 445 11.38 -7.30 22.72
C ASN A 445 10.79 -7.53 21.31
N GLY A 446 9.76 -6.78 20.94
CA GLY A 446 9.10 -6.87 19.65
C GLY A 446 8.20 -8.10 19.46
N LYS A 447 8.03 -8.95 20.45
CA LYS A 447 7.11 -10.09 20.39
C LYS A 447 5.71 -9.67 20.80
N PHE A 448 4.74 -10.01 19.97
CA PHE A 448 3.32 -9.86 20.26
C PHE A 448 2.68 -11.24 20.49
N ASN A 449 2.15 -11.47 21.68
CA ASN A 449 1.50 -12.71 22.09
C ASN A 449 0.39 -12.41 23.10
N ARG A 450 -0.16 -13.44 23.73
CA ARG A 450 -1.22 -13.30 24.75
C ARG A 450 -0.81 -12.41 25.93
N GLU A 451 0.44 -12.44 26.36
CA GLU A 451 0.94 -11.61 27.47
C GLU A 451 1.03 -10.15 27.03
N THR A 452 1.62 -9.90 25.84
CA THR A 452 1.69 -8.57 25.22
C THR A 452 0.30 -7.98 25.05
N TYR A 453 -0.65 -8.79 24.52
CA TYR A 453 -2.04 -8.37 24.37
C TYR A 453 -2.70 -7.98 25.70
N ARG A 454 -2.44 -8.76 26.78
CA ARG A 454 -2.96 -8.46 28.12
C ARG A 454 -2.35 -7.20 28.73
N SER A 455 -1.06 -6.94 28.48
CA SER A 455 -0.35 -5.78 28.99
C SER A 455 -0.79 -4.45 28.33
N MET A 456 -1.47 -4.53 27.18
CA MET A 456 -2.12 -3.38 26.54
C MET A 456 -3.34 -2.91 27.33
N ASN A 457 -3.19 -2.62 28.65
CA ASN A 457 -4.28 -2.12 29.46
C ASN A 457 -4.81 -0.78 28.92
N LEU A 458 -5.86 -0.84 28.12
CA LEU A 458 -6.70 0.30 27.75
C LEU A 458 -7.79 0.39 28.81
N LYS A 459 -7.59 1.29 29.80
CA LYS A 459 -8.65 1.76 30.68
C LYS A 459 -9.55 2.72 29.93
#